data_2711a8bbebf3ea901a9c8f8c665d7e48
#
_entry.id   2711a8bbebf3ea901a9c8f8c665d7e48
#
_cell.length_a   1.000
_cell.length_b   1.000
_cell.length_c   1.000
_cell.angle_alpha   90.00
_cell.angle_beta   90.00
_cell.angle_gamma   90.00
#
_symmetry.space_group_name_H-M   'P 1'
#
loop_
_entity.id
_entity.type
_entity.pdbx_description
1 polymer ?
#
loop_
_entity_poly.entity_id
_entity_poly.type
_entity_poly.pdbx_seq_one_letter_code
_entity_poly.pdbx_strand_id
1 'polypeptide(L)'
;RKTQWTLQKNTGLDFIPSNDFSFYDMTLDTAVLFNIIPERYTKLGLSALDTYFAMARGYQGAAGDVKALAMKKWFNTNYHYMVPEIDDNTEIKLAGTNPFDEFAEAKALGITTKPVIIGAFTLLKLLRYVGKKQATDYADAVSAAYAGLLEKFVAAGAEWVQFDEPYLVHDLTSEDIALFETLYQGILAKKGPGKVLLQTYFGDVRDCYGNITALAFDGIGLDFLEGRKTKELVEANGFPQDKVLFAGLVNGKNIWKNNYGKTLEVIDALKAKNINVVLNTSCSLLHVPYTLKNETKLPEKYTEHFAFAEEKLQELAELKKLADVDYKLDTAFLENTSLFATRPDCRNNAVQERVAAIREEDFTRLPVFKEREAIQKKEFALPVF
;
A
#
# COMPACT_ATOMS: atom_id res chain seq x y z
N ARG A 1 6.31 -13.99 12.15
CA ARG A 1 7.07 -12.73 12.10
C ARG A 1 8.58 -12.99 12.04
N LYS A 2 9.18 -13.63 13.05
CA LYS A 2 10.63 -13.87 13.11
C LYS A 2 11.21 -14.43 11.80
N THR A 3 10.62 -15.47 11.22
CA THR A 3 11.06 -16.08 9.96
C THR A 3 11.11 -15.07 8.82
N GLN A 4 10.06 -14.24 8.68
CA GLN A 4 9.95 -13.24 7.62
C GLN A 4 10.96 -12.11 7.81
N TRP A 5 11.13 -11.60 9.02
CA TRP A 5 12.15 -10.59 9.31
C TRP A 5 13.56 -11.10 9.07
N THR A 6 13.84 -12.37 9.48
CA THR A 6 15.15 -13.01 9.25
C THR A 6 15.42 -13.19 7.76
N LEU A 7 14.40 -13.59 6.98
CA LEU A 7 14.53 -13.74 5.54
C LEU A 7 14.90 -12.39 4.89
N GLN A 8 14.17 -11.33 5.19
CA GLN A 8 14.43 -9.99 4.64
C GLN A 8 15.82 -9.46 5.02
N LYS A 9 16.23 -9.65 6.29
CA LYS A 9 17.58 -9.29 6.75
C LYS A 9 18.66 -10.06 5.99
N ASN A 10 18.48 -11.36 5.83
CA ASN A 10 19.46 -12.22 5.14
C ASN A 10 19.54 -11.95 3.65
N THR A 11 18.45 -11.44 3.04
CA THR A 11 18.44 -11.00 1.65
C THR A 11 19.20 -9.67 1.47
N GLY A 12 19.46 -8.94 2.56
CA GLY A 12 20.23 -7.69 2.54
C GLY A 12 19.39 -6.43 2.31
N LEU A 13 18.10 -6.47 2.70
CA LEU A 13 17.24 -5.29 2.65
C LEU A 13 17.57 -4.33 3.80
N ASP A 14 17.59 -3.03 3.49
CA ASP A 14 17.87 -1.97 4.48
C ASP A 14 16.63 -1.62 5.30
N PHE A 15 15.45 -1.64 4.68
CA PHE A 15 14.18 -1.27 5.30
C PHE A 15 13.27 -2.49 5.43
N ILE A 16 13.21 -3.03 6.64
CA ILE A 16 12.37 -4.18 6.97
C ILE A 16 11.13 -3.68 7.70
N PRO A 17 9.90 -4.01 7.26
CA PRO A 17 8.69 -3.56 7.94
C PRO A 17 8.44 -4.32 9.25
N SER A 18 7.76 -3.69 10.20
CA SER A 18 7.05 -4.32 11.30
C SER A 18 5.60 -3.80 11.36
N ASN A 19 4.74 -4.46 12.10
CA ASN A 19 3.29 -4.23 12.10
C ASN A 19 2.63 -4.50 10.73
N ASP A 20 3.16 -5.47 10.00
CA ASP A 20 2.66 -5.94 8.71
C ASP A 20 2.00 -7.32 8.77
N PHE A 21 1.73 -7.82 9.98
CA PHE A 21 1.02 -9.06 10.27
C PHE A 21 -0.28 -8.76 11.01
N SER A 22 -1.41 -9.10 10.40
CA SER A 22 -2.73 -8.98 11.00
C SER A 22 -3.33 -10.35 11.29
N PHE A 23 -4.11 -10.48 12.36
CA PHE A 23 -4.92 -11.67 12.58
C PHE A 23 -6.06 -11.77 11.56
N TYR A 24 -6.58 -10.64 11.12
CA TYR A 24 -7.64 -10.59 10.13
C TYR A 24 -7.36 -9.53 9.04
N ASP A 25 -7.19 -8.26 9.40
CA ASP A 25 -7.02 -7.16 8.46
C ASP A 25 -6.38 -5.93 9.14
N MET A 26 -5.48 -5.26 8.43
CA MET A 26 -4.70 -4.14 8.95
C MET A 26 -5.56 -2.89 9.25
N THR A 27 -6.69 -2.71 8.57
CA THR A 27 -7.59 -1.58 8.84
C THR A 27 -8.34 -1.80 10.15
N LEU A 28 -8.75 -3.04 10.41
CA LEU A 28 -9.36 -3.43 11.68
C LEU A 28 -8.36 -3.30 12.84
N ASP A 29 -7.10 -3.72 12.63
CA ASP A 29 -6.03 -3.54 13.63
C ASP A 29 -5.83 -2.06 13.96
N THR A 30 -5.80 -1.19 12.94
CA THR A 30 -5.66 0.26 13.12
C THR A 30 -6.88 0.86 13.83
N ALA A 31 -8.09 0.40 13.52
CA ALA A 31 -9.30 0.85 14.19
C ALA A 31 -9.28 0.51 15.69
N VAL A 32 -8.90 -0.74 16.04
CA VAL A 32 -8.74 -1.17 17.43
C VAL A 32 -7.62 -0.40 18.14
N LEU A 33 -6.50 -0.17 17.46
CA LEU A 33 -5.38 0.62 17.95
C LEU A 33 -5.83 2.01 18.42
N PHE A 34 -6.75 2.64 17.69
CA PHE A 34 -7.27 3.97 17.98
C PHE A 34 -8.64 3.99 18.67
N ASN A 35 -9.05 2.89 19.31
CA ASN A 35 -10.32 2.77 20.04
C ASN A 35 -11.58 3.01 19.19
N ILE A 36 -11.49 2.77 17.87
CA ILE A 36 -12.64 2.84 16.98
C ILE A 36 -13.36 1.49 17.01
N ILE A 37 -14.13 1.26 18.08
CA ILE A 37 -14.86 0.03 18.33
C ILE A 37 -16.33 0.38 18.56
N PRO A 38 -17.25 0.01 17.65
CA PRO A 38 -18.67 0.29 17.82
C PRO A 38 -19.25 -0.29 19.12
N GLU A 39 -20.13 0.48 19.75
CA GLU A 39 -20.69 0.16 21.08
C GLU A 39 -21.36 -1.22 21.11
N ARG A 40 -21.96 -1.68 19.99
CA ARG A 40 -22.59 -3.00 19.92
C ARG A 40 -21.63 -4.17 20.20
N TYR A 41 -20.33 -3.99 19.97
CA TYR A 41 -19.33 -5.02 20.28
C TYR A 41 -18.80 -4.89 21.69
N THR A 42 -18.59 -3.67 22.20
CA THR A 42 -18.14 -3.46 23.59
C THR A 42 -19.18 -3.91 24.60
N LYS A 43 -20.48 -3.78 24.29
CA LYS A 43 -21.60 -4.25 25.14
C LYS A 43 -21.65 -5.77 25.32
N LEU A 44 -20.97 -6.54 24.47
CA LEU A 44 -20.89 -7.99 24.65
C LEU A 44 -20.03 -8.41 25.84
N GLY A 45 -19.16 -7.52 26.35
CA GLY A 45 -18.26 -7.85 27.47
C GLY A 45 -17.25 -8.95 27.17
N LEU A 46 -16.89 -9.14 25.90
CA LEU A 46 -15.93 -10.16 25.44
C LEU A 46 -14.48 -9.72 25.75
N SER A 47 -13.55 -10.69 25.66
CA SER A 47 -12.13 -10.36 25.68
C SER A 47 -11.76 -9.44 24.49
N ALA A 48 -10.63 -8.75 24.56
CA ALA A 48 -10.17 -7.88 23.47
C ALA A 48 -10.03 -8.65 22.14
N LEU A 49 -9.49 -9.87 22.18
CA LEU A 49 -9.33 -10.71 21.01
C LEU A 49 -10.69 -11.21 20.47
N ASP A 50 -11.61 -11.61 21.35
CA ASP A 50 -12.93 -12.05 20.92
C ASP A 50 -13.74 -10.87 20.37
N THR A 51 -13.60 -9.66 20.93
CA THR A 51 -14.19 -8.43 20.39
C THR A 51 -13.66 -8.13 18.99
N TYR A 52 -12.35 -8.26 18.78
CA TYR A 52 -11.72 -8.12 17.47
C TYR A 52 -12.33 -9.08 16.45
N PHE A 53 -12.47 -10.39 16.79
CA PHE A 53 -13.08 -11.36 15.91
C PHE A 53 -14.58 -11.19 15.77
N ALA A 54 -15.28 -10.68 16.78
CA ALA A 54 -16.70 -10.33 16.66
C ALA A 54 -16.91 -9.20 15.63
N MET A 55 -16.02 -8.21 15.59
CA MET A 55 -16.02 -7.17 14.56
C MET A 55 -15.76 -7.74 13.17
N ALA A 56 -14.85 -8.70 13.04
CA ALA A 56 -14.46 -9.30 11.77
C ALA A 56 -15.50 -10.28 11.20
N ARG A 57 -16.16 -11.08 12.05
CA ARG A 57 -16.98 -12.22 11.63
C ARG A 57 -18.40 -12.25 12.21
N GLY A 58 -18.71 -11.28 13.07
CA GLY A 58 -19.91 -11.34 13.91
C GLY A 58 -19.72 -12.24 15.12
N TYR A 59 -20.70 -12.24 15.99
CA TYR A 59 -20.73 -13.09 17.17
C TYR A 59 -22.15 -13.56 17.43
N GLN A 60 -22.31 -14.84 17.79
CA GLN A 60 -23.54 -15.45 18.27
C GLN A 60 -23.22 -16.28 19.50
N GLY A 61 -23.88 -16.00 20.62
CA GLY A 61 -23.63 -16.74 21.85
C GLY A 61 -24.26 -16.14 23.09
N ALA A 62 -23.80 -16.58 24.27
CA ALA A 62 -24.40 -16.20 25.55
C ALA A 62 -24.35 -14.70 25.84
N ALA A 63 -23.40 -13.97 25.27
CA ALA A 63 -23.26 -12.53 25.43
C ALA A 63 -24.16 -11.71 24.49
N GLY A 64 -24.84 -12.35 23.53
CA GLY A 64 -25.73 -11.70 22.55
C GLY A 64 -25.38 -12.05 21.10
N ASP A 65 -26.06 -11.39 20.18
CA ASP A 65 -25.83 -11.55 18.73
C ASP A 65 -25.48 -10.22 18.09
N VAL A 66 -24.37 -10.19 17.34
CA VAL A 66 -23.99 -9.04 16.53
C VAL A 66 -23.49 -9.46 15.15
N LYS A 67 -23.82 -8.66 14.13
CA LYS A 67 -23.29 -8.84 12.78
C LYS A 67 -21.87 -8.32 12.70
N ALA A 68 -21.05 -8.91 11.80
CA ALA A 68 -19.76 -8.38 11.44
C ALA A 68 -19.84 -6.95 10.88
N LEU A 69 -18.71 -6.25 10.91
CA LEU A 69 -18.51 -5.04 10.10
C LEU A 69 -18.66 -5.36 8.61
N ALA A 70 -18.98 -4.37 7.82
CA ALA A 70 -19.01 -4.53 6.36
C ALA A 70 -17.58 -4.79 5.83
N MET A 71 -17.50 -5.51 4.73
CA MET A 71 -16.24 -5.82 4.07
C MET A 71 -16.23 -5.18 2.67
N LYS A 72 -15.11 -4.53 2.32
CA LYS A 72 -14.90 -3.92 0.99
C LYS A 72 -13.54 -4.31 0.45
N LYS A 73 -13.37 -4.23 -0.87
CA LYS A 73 -12.07 -4.42 -1.50
C LYS A 73 -11.10 -3.32 -1.08
N TRP A 74 -9.87 -3.73 -0.78
CA TRP A 74 -8.74 -2.83 -0.60
C TRP A 74 -8.32 -2.27 -1.96
N PHE A 75 -8.81 -1.10 -2.28
CA PHE A 75 -8.58 -0.42 -3.55
C PHE A 75 -8.87 -1.31 -4.77
N ASN A 76 -7.95 -1.38 -5.73
CA ASN A 76 -8.06 -2.18 -6.95
C ASN A 76 -7.47 -3.60 -6.81
N THR A 77 -7.42 -4.15 -5.59
CA THR A 77 -6.90 -5.50 -5.30
C THR A 77 -8.01 -6.51 -5.03
N ASN A 78 -7.66 -7.77 -4.85
CA ASN A 78 -8.56 -8.80 -4.32
C ASN A 78 -8.53 -8.94 -2.80
N TYR A 79 -7.65 -8.22 -2.12
CA TYR A 79 -7.65 -8.13 -0.67
C TYR A 79 -8.87 -7.33 -0.21
N HIS A 80 -9.52 -7.78 0.88
CA HIS A 80 -10.68 -7.11 1.46
C HIS A 80 -10.35 -6.64 2.86
N TYR A 81 -10.81 -5.44 3.21
CA TYR A 81 -10.70 -4.89 4.54
C TYR A 81 -12.04 -4.79 5.23
N MET A 82 -12.04 -4.87 6.56
CA MET A 82 -13.22 -4.59 7.38
C MET A 82 -13.39 -3.08 7.48
N VAL A 83 -14.58 -2.60 7.13
CA VAL A 83 -14.90 -1.16 7.16
C VAL A 83 -15.19 -0.76 8.60
N PRO A 84 -14.29 -0.03 9.29
CA PRO A 84 -14.56 0.39 10.65
C PRO A 84 -15.70 1.39 10.69
N GLU A 85 -16.52 1.34 11.73
CA GLU A 85 -17.64 2.27 11.94
C GLU A 85 -17.31 3.18 13.11
N ILE A 86 -17.63 4.47 12.94
CA ILE A 86 -17.44 5.50 13.97
C ILE A 86 -18.75 6.26 14.18
N ASP A 87 -19.09 6.53 15.41
CA ASP A 87 -20.24 7.34 15.81
C ASP A 87 -19.81 8.62 16.55
N ASP A 88 -20.78 9.51 16.78
CA ASP A 88 -20.54 10.82 17.39
C ASP A 88 -19.97 10.75 18.81
N ASN A 89 -20.09 9.60 19.50
CA ASN A 89 -19.62 9.39 20.87
C ASN A 89 -18.26 8.68 20.93
N THR A 90 -17.75 8.21 19.80
CA THR A 90 -16.48 7.48 19.76
C THR A 90 -15.34 8.40 20.17
N GLU A 91 -14.62 8.03 21.21
CA GLU A 91 -13.41 8.71 21.67
C GLU A 91 -12.19 8.11 20.98
N ILE A 92 -11.65 8.84 19.99
CA ILE A 92 -10.42 8.43 19.29
C ILE A 92 -9.23 8.70 20.21
N LYS A 93 -8.48 7.65 20.51
CA LYS A 93 -7.24 7.71 21.32
C LYS A 93 -6.37 6.49 21.05
N LEU A 94 -5.07 6.63 21.27
CA LEU A 94 -4.14 5.51 21.24
C LEU A 94 -4.42 4.55 22.42
N ALA A 95 -5.04 3.41 22.14
CA ALA A 95 -5.47 2.43 23.13
C ALA A 95 -4.73 1.09 23.04
N GLY A 96 -4.32 0.69 21.83
CA GLY A 96 -3.64 -0.58 21.58
C GLY A 96 -2.12 -0.50 21.75
N THR A 97 -1.48 -1.68 21.87
CA THR A 97 -0.02 -1.81 22.01
C THR A 97 0.64 -2.64 20.91
N ASN A 98 -0.14 -3.39 20.14
CA ASN A 98 0.36 -4.39 19.19
C ASN A 98 1.50 -3.90 18.25
N PRO A 99 1.44 -2.71 17.63
CA PRO A 99 2.52 -2.25 16.76
C PRO A 99 3.83 -2.02 17.50
N PHE A 100 3.77 -1.60 18.77
CA PHE A 100 4.95 -1.38 19.62
C PHE A 100 5.52 -2.71 20.10
N ASP A 101 4.66 -3.68 20.41
CA ASP A 101 5.06 -5.02 20.84
C ASP A 101 5.78 -5.75 19.70
N GLU A 102 5.29 -5.63 18.45
CA GLU A 102 5.97 -6.17 17.28
C GLU A 102 7.32 -5.50 16.99
N PHE A 103 7.38 -4.18 17.12
CA PHE A 103 8.64 -3.46 16.99
C PHE A 103 9.67 -3.90 18.04
N ALA A 104 9.23 -4.05 19.29
CA ALA A 104 10.08 -4.52 20.38
C ALA A 104 10.54 -5.97 20.18
N GLU A 105 9.66 -6.85 19.66
CA GLU A 105 9.99 -8.24 19.29
C GLU A 105 11.10 -8.30 18.25
N ALA A 106 10.98 -7.52 17.16
CA ALA A 106 12.00 -7.46 16.12
C ALA A 106 13.33 -6.92 16.66
N LYS A 107 13.28 -5.86 17.47
CA LYS A 107 14.46 -5.26 18.12
C LYS A 107 15.17 -6.27 19.04
N ALA A 108 14.42 -7.08 19.79
CA ALA A 108 14.97 -8.14 20.65
C ALA A 108 15.68 -9.24 19.86
N LEU A 109 15.32 -9.44 18.59
CA LEU A 109 15.98 -10.34 17.64
C LEU A 109 17.21 -9.72 16.95
N GLY A 110 17.57 -8.48 17.29
CA GLY A 110 18.64 -7.73 16.63
C GLY A 110 18.29 -7.33 15.19
N ILE A 111 17.00 -7.15 14.91
CA ILE A 111 16.50 -6.73 13.59
C ILE A 111 15.91 -5.32 13.73
N THR A 112 16.52 -4.35 13.03
CA THR A 112 15.99 -3.00 12.93
C THR A 112 14.83 -3.00 11.95
N THR A 113 13.65 -2.59 12.41
CA THR A 113 12.46 -2.51 11.58
C THR A 113 11.92 -1.09 11.49
N LYS A 114 11.15 -0.85 10.44
CA LYS A 114 10.38 0.35 10.20
C LYS A 114 8.89 -0.01 10.43
N PRO A 115 8.25 0.46 11.51
CA PRO A 115 6.82 0.24 11.72
C PRO A 115 5.98 0.83 10.58
N VAL A 116 4.99 0.07 10.12
CA VAL A 116 4.06 0.47 9.05
C VAL A 116 2.65 0.58 9.62
N ILE A 117 2.01 1.73 9.43
CA ILE A 117 0.67 2.03 9.92
C ILE A 117 -0.16 2.59 8.77
N ILE A 118 -1.43 2.23 8.66
CA ILE A 118 -2.34 2.93 7.75
C ILE A 118 -2.36 4.40 8.13
N GLY A 119 -2.19 5.29 7.16
CA GLY A 119 -2.10 6.73 7.40
C GLY A 119 -3.43 7.34 7.86
N ALA A 120 -3.33 8.48 8.50
CA ALA A 120 -4.46 9.15 9.14
C ALA A 120 -5.56 9.56 8.15
N PHE A 121 -5.17 10.06 6.98
CA PHE A 121 -6.11 10.46 5.94
C PHE A 121 -6.82 9.25 5.33
N THR A 122 -6.07 8.21 4.95
CA THR A 122 -6.65 6.96 4.44
C THR A 122 -7.59 6.34 5.46
N LEU A 123 -7.21 6.29 6.75
CA LEU A 123 -8.10 5.77 7.78
C LEU A 123 -9.44 6.52 7.78
N LEU A 124 -9.43 7.87 7.88
CA LEU A 124 -10.66 8.67 7.87
C LEU A 124 -11.49 8.45 6.59
N LYS A 125 -10.86 8.33 5.43
CA LYS A 125 -11.57 8.12 4.16
C LYS A 125 -12.17 6.71 4.03
N LEU A 126 -11.69 5.74 4.78
CA LEU A 126 -12.19 4.35 4.77
C LEU A 126 -13.26 4.08 5.85
N LEU A 127 -13.42 4.98 6.84
CA LEU A 127 -14.43 4.83 7.89
C LEU A 127 -15.86 4.93 7.34
N ARG A 128 -16.77 4.23 8.00
CA ARG A 128 -18.21 4.47 7.90
C ARG A 128 -18.66 5.36 9.06
N TYR A 129 -19.15 6.53 8.75
CA TYR A 129 -19.71 7.47 9.72
C TYR A 129 -21.18 7.11 9.98
N VAL A 130 -21.51 6.84 11.25
CA VAL A 130 -22.86 6.36 11.67
C VAL A 130 -23.63 7.46 12.41
N GLY A 131 -23.02 8.59 12.66
CA GLY A 131 -23.63 9.75 13.33
C GLY A 131 -23.84 10.94 12.39
N LYS A 132 -23.76 12.15 12.98
CA LYS A 132 -23.83 13.41 12.26
C LYS A 132 -22.43 13.95 11.89
N LYS A 133 -21.43 13.60 12.67
CA LYS A 133 -20.04 13.98 12.46
C LYS A 133 -19.48 13.36 11.18
N GLN A 134 -18.60 14.10 10.52
CA GLN A 134 -17.90 13.71 9.30
C GLN A 134 -16.38 13.67 9.55
N ALA A 135 -15.59 13.33 8.55
CA ALA A 135 -14.14 13.16 8.66
C ALA A 135 -13.43 14.36 9.32
N THR A 136 -13.82 15.57 8.91
CA THR A 136 -13.25 16.83 9.44
C THR A 136 -13.48 17.03 10.93
N ASP A 137 -14.61 16.53 11.47
CA ASP A 137 -14.93 16.67 12.90
C ASP A 137 -14.05 15.79 13.79
N TYR A 138 -13.37 14.82 13.22
CA TYR A 138 -12.44 13.93 13.91
C TYR A 138 -10.97 14.27 13.66
N ALA A 139 -10.67 15.26 12.81
CA ALA A 139 -9.31 15.56 12.37
C ALA A 139 -8.35 15.82 13.53
N ASP A 140 -8.74 16.66 14.48
CA ASP A 140 -7.89 17.01 15.62
C ASP A 140 -7.61 15.78 16.52
N ALA A 141 -8.63 14.97 16.80
CA ALA A 141 -8.49 13.77 17.63
C ALA A 141 -7.61 12.70 16.95
N VAL A 142 -7.79 12.50 15.64
CA VAL A 142 -6.97 11.58 14.84
C VAL A 142 -5.54 12.10 14.76
N SER A 143 -5.33 13.37 14.45
CA SER A 143 -4.00 13.98 14.41
C SER A 143 -3.27 13.82 15.74
N ALA A 144 -3.92 14.08 16.86
CA ALA A 144 -3.34 13.92 18.19
C ALA A 144 -3.01 12.45 18.52
N ALA A 145 -3.89 11.50 18.14
CA ALA A 145 -3.65 10.08 18.37
C ALA A 145 -2.46 9.54 17.55
N TYR A 146 -2.35 9.94 16.28
CA TYR A 146 -1.20 9.58 15.43
C TYR A 146 0.09 10.28 15.86
N ALA A 147 0.03 11.52 16.34
CA ALA A 147 1.17 12.21 16.94
C ALA A 147 1.69 11.46 18.16
N GLY A 148 0.80 11.05 19.07
CA GLY A 148 1.17 10.24 20.25
C GLY A 148 1.73 8.87 19.88
N LEU A 149 1.22 8.22 18.82
CA LEU A 149 1.77 6.99 18.27
C LEU A 149 3.21 7.21 17.77
N LEU A 150 3.43 8.27 17.00
CA LEU A 150 4.75 8.61 16.46
C LEU A 150 5.76 8.90 17.57
N GLU A 151 5.40 9.73 18.55
CA GLU A 151 6.23 10.01 19.73
C GLU A 151 6.63 8.72 20.46
N LYS A 152 5.69 7.78 20.64
CA LYS A 152 5.94 6.50 21.30
C LYS A 152 6.90 5.59 20.52
N PHE A 153 6.79 5.53 19.19
CA PHE A 153 7.76 4.80 18.37
C PHE A 153 9.14 5.40 18.41
N VAL A 154 9.25 6.72 18.31
CA VAL A 154 10.53 7.43 18.42
C VAL A 154 11.17 7.22 19.78
N ALA A 155 10.39 7.29 20.87
CA ALA A 155 10.87 6.99 22.22
C ALA A 155 11.32 5.52 22.38
N ALA A 156 10.70 4.57 21.67
CA ALA A 156 11.14 3.17 21.62
C ALA A 156 12.40 2.95 20.75
N GLY A 157 12.86 3.98 20.04
CA GLY A 157 14.05 3.97 19.20
C GLY A 157 13.81 3.57 17.74
N ALA A 158 12.60 3.76 17.24
CA ALA A 158 12.34 3.65 15.80
C ALA A 158 13.00 4.83 15.07
N GLU A 159 13.86 4.54 14.10
CA GLU A 159 14.47 5.56 13.25
C GLU A 159 13.48 6.07 12.20
N TRP A 160 12.74 5.15 11.60
CA TRP A 160 11.72 5.42 10.59
C TRP A 160 10.36 4.90 11.02
N VAL A 161 9.31 5.66 10.75
CA VAL A 161 7.91 5.23 10.82
C VAL A 161 7.25 5.50 9.48
N GLN A 162 6.55 4.52 8.93
CA GLN A 162 5.85 4.64 7.64
C GLN A 162 4.36 4.77 7.87
N PHE A 163 3.78 5.78 7.20
CA PHE A 163 2.34 5.92 7.07
C PHE A 163 1.91 5.60 5.64
N ASP A 164 1.05 4.59 5.49
CA ASP A 164 0.49 4.18 4.21
C ASP A 164 -0.73 5.01 3.86
N GLU A 165 -0.61 5.82 2.82
CA GLU A 165 -1.66 6.74 2.34
C GLU A 165 -2.11 6.44 0.90
N PRO A 166 -2.58 5.21 0.61
CA PRO A 166 -3.02 4.88 -0.74
C PRO A 166 -4.27 5.68 -1.19
N TYR A 167 -5.03 6.29 -0.29
CA TYR A 167 -6.17 7.10 -0.70
C TYR A 167 -5.75 8.38 -1.45
N LEU A 168 -4.50 8.82 -1.31
CA LEU A 168 -3.97 10.00 -2.02
C LEU A 168 -3.85 9.83 -3.54
N VAL A 169 -4.01 8.62 -4.06
CA VAL A 169 -3.98 8.36 -5.52
C VAL A 169 -5.37 8.45 -6.17
N HIS A 170 -6.43 8.69 -5.39
CA HIS A 170 -7.76 8.99 -5.90
C HIS A 170 -7.87 10.42 -6.41
N ASP A 171 -8.96 10.72 -7.13
CA ASP A 171 -9.30 12.08 -7.46
C ASP A 171 -9.72 12.82 -6.18
N LEU A 172 -8.93 13.83 -5.79
CA LEU A 172 -9.09 14.54 -4.52
C LEU A 172 -9.77 15.90 -4.73
N THR A 173 -10.66 16.24 -3.81
CA THR A 173 -11.22 17.58 -3.72
C THR A 173 -10.28 18.52 -2.95
N SER A 174 -10.53 19.83 -3.02
CA SER A 174 -9.79 20.81 -2.21
C SER A 174 -9.95 20.57 -0.70
N GLU A 175 -11.13 20.13 -0.29
CA GLU A 175 -11.42 19.78 1.11
C GLU A 175 -10.63 18.53 1.55
N ASP A 176 -10.46 17.55 0.68
CA ASP A 176 -9.64 16.36 0.95
C ASP A 176 -8.17 16.75 1.16
N ILE A 177 -7.64 17.62 0.31
CA ILE A 177 -6.27 18.11 0.41
C ILE A 177 -6.08 18.91 1.71
N ALA A 178 -7.00 19.80 2.03
CA ALA A 178 -6.96 20.58 3.27
C ALA A 178 -7.04 19.69 4.52
N LEU A 179 -7.87 18.65 4.51
CA LEU A 179 -7.94 17.65 5.59
C LEU A 179 -6.61 16.92 5.75
N PHE A 180 -6.03 16.44 4.66
CA PHE A 180 -4.73 15.78 4.67
C PHE A 180 -3.63 16.68 5.25
N GLU A 181 -3.54 17.92 4.81
CA GLU A 181 -2.57 18.88 5.31
C GLU A 181 -2.75 19.15 6.82
N THR A 182 -3.99 19.38 7.26
CA THR A 182 -4.30 19.61 8.69
C THR A 182 -3.84 18.44 9.56
N LEU A 183 -4.15 17.20 9.14
CA LEU A 183 -3.72 15.98 9.85
C LEU A 183 -2.21 15.91 9.98
N TYR A 184 -1.50 16.04 8.86
CA TYR A 184 -0.06 15.80 8.85
C TYR A 184 0.76 16.98 9.38
N GLN A 185 0.28 18.22 9.33
CA GLN A 185 0.91 19.33 10.05
C GLN A 185 0.95 19.05 11.56
N GLY A 186 -0.15 18.57 12.14
CA GLY A 186 -0.19 18.21 13.56
C GLY A 186 0.67 16.99 13.93
N ILE A 187 0.63 15.94 13.09
CA ILE A 187 1.41 14.70 13.31
C ILE A 187 2.91 14.99 13.21
N LEU A 188 3.34 15.64 12.14
CA LEU A 188 4.75 15.89 11.86
C LEU A 188 5.39 16.89 12.82
N ALA A 189 4.62 17.79 13.42
CA ALA A 189 5.09 18.69 14.47
C ALA A 189 5.61 17.93 15.70
N LYS A 190 5.24 16.66 15.87
CA LYS A 190 5.60 15.80 17.00
C LYS A 190 6.62 14.71 16.67
N LYS A 191 7.17 14.68 15.45
CA LYS A 191 8.09 13.62 15.02
C LYS A 191 9.43 13.60 15.76
N GLY A 192 9.83 14.71 16.39
CA GLY A 192 11.11 14.82 17.09
C GLY A 192 12.31 14.46 16.17
N PRO A 193 13.25 13.62 16.63
CA PRO A 193 14.38 13.16 15.81
C PRO A 193 14.04 12.01 14.85
N GLY A 194 12.83 11.43 14.96
CA GLY A 194 12.38 10.34 14.10
C GLY A 194 12.14 10.78 12.67
N LYS A 195 12.28 9.85 11.73
CA LYS A 195 12.00 10.06 10.32
C LYS A 195 10.64 9.48 9.94
N VAL A 196 9.89 10.20 9.14
CA VAL A 196 8.55 9.80 8.69
C VAL A 196 8.56 9.59 7.18
N LEU A 197 8.16 8.38 6.76
CA LEU A 197 7.90 8.03 5.36
C LEU A 197 6.39 8.08 5.10
N LEU A 198 5.99 8.93 4.16
CA LEU A 198 4.67 8.87 3.53
C LEU A 198 4.75 7.88 2.37
N GLN A 199 4.00 6.78 2.40
CA GLN A 199 3.99 5.78 1.33
C GLN A 199 2.67 5.80 0.57
N THR A 200 2.72 6.05 -0.74
CA THR A 200 1.58 5.96 -1.65
C THR A 200 1.74 4.80 -2.63
N TYR A 201 0.65 4.21 -3.08
CA TYR A 201 0.66 3.09 -4.02
C TYR A 201 -0.70 2.93 -4.73
N PHE A 202 -0.75 2.14 -5.82
CA PHE A 202 -1.89 1.87 -6.70
C PHE A 202 -2.24 3.02 -7.65
N GLY A 203 -1.41 4.02 -7.80
CA GLY A 203 -1.62 5.15 -8.69
C GLY A 203 -0.65 6.29 -8.47
N ASP A 204 -0.90 7.41 -9.12
CA ASP A 204 -0.14 8.64 -8.97
C ASP A 204 -0.87 9.68 -8.10
N VAL A 205 -0.09 10.61 -7.55
CA VAL A 205 -0.56 11.65 -6.62
C VAL A 205 -0.73 13.00 -7.32
N ARG A 206 -1.31 13.00 -8.51
CA ARG A 206 -1.42 14.18 -9.40
C ARG A 206 -2.05 15.40 -8.74
N ASP A 207 -3.05 15.18 -7.88
CA ASP A 207 -3.83 16.26 -7.28
C ASP A 207 -3.15 16.87 -6.04
N CYS A 208 -2.18 16.17 -5.43
CA CYS A 208 -1.54 16.59 -4.18
C CYS A 208 -0.01 16.50 -4.17
N TYR A 209 0.65 16.32 -5.34
CA TYR A 209 2.11 16.18 -5.41
C TYR A 209 2.84 17.35 -4.71
N GLY A 210 2.44 18.60 -4.99
CA GLY A 210 3.01 19.79 -4.36
C GLY A 210 2.81 19.83 -2.84
N ASN A 211 1.64 19.41 -2.37
CA ASN A 211 1.30 19.40 -0.96
C ASN A 211 2.13 18.35 -0.18
N ILE A 212 2.25 17.12 -0.69
CA ILE A 212 3.04 16.08 -0.03
C ILE A 212 4.53 16.40 -0.02
N THR A 213 5.05 17.02 -1.09
CA THR A 213 6.46 17.41 -1.16
C THR A 213 6.80 18.61 -0.28
N ALA A 214 5.84 19.50 0.01
CA ALA A 214 6.02 20.66 0.87
C ALA A 214 5.97 20.31 2.38
N LEU A 215 5.24 19.27 2.78
CA LEU A 215 5.15 18.85 4.17
C LEU A 215 6.47 18.24 4.68
N ALA A 216 6.67 18.28 6.01
CA ALA A 216 7.92 17.91 6.67
C ALA A 216 8.16 16.37 6.78
N PHE A 217 7.76 15.61 5.77
CA PHE A 217 8.16 14.21 5.63
C PHE A 217 9.65 14.10 5.33
N ASP A 218 10.29 13.04 5.81
CA ASP A 218 11.70 12.74 5.52
C ASP A 218 11.84 11.82 4.31
N GLY A 219 10.82 11.05 4.01
CA GLY A 219 10.72 10.20 2.83
C GLY A 219 9.33 10.23 2.21
N ILE A 220 9.28 10.07 0.90
CA ILE A 220 8.03 9.96 0.14
C ILE A 220 8.14 8.76 -0.79
N GLY A 221 7.20 7.82 -0.65
CA GLY A 221 7.09 6.64 -1.48
C GLY A 221 6.09 6.86 -2.61
N LEU A 222 6.54 6.69 -3.84
CA LEU A 222 5.73 6.87 -5.05
C LEU A 222 5.72 5.59 -5.89
N ASP A 223 4.57 5.27 -6.45
CA ASP A 223 4.37 4.16 -7.37
C ASP A 223 4.73 4.59 -8.80
N PHE A 224 5.80 4.01 -9.37
CA PHE A 224 6.24 4.27 -10.75
C PHE A 224 5.66 3.27 -11.76
N LEU A 225 4.85 2.32 -11.32
CA LEU A 225 4.31 1.26 -12.18
C LEU A 225 2.82 1.43 -12.47
N GLU A 226 2.00 1.64 -11.44
CA GLU A 226 0.58 1.98 -11.61
C GLU A 226 0.35 3.50 -11.65
N GLY A 227 1.26 4.27 -11.07
CA GLY A 227 1.27 5.73 -11.13
C GLY A 227 1.71 6.25 -12.50
N ARG A 228 0.79 6.25 -13.46
CA ARG A 228 1.07 6.59 -14.87
C ARG A 228 1.70 7.96 -15.06
N LYS A 229 1.38 8.91 -14.18
CA LYS A 229 1.92 10.27 -14.18
C LYS A 229 3.08 10.49 -13.22
N THR A 230 3.45 9.50 -12.40
CA THR A 230 4.49 9.68 -11.37
C THR A 230 5.81 10.19 -11.93
N LYS A 231 6.28 9.56 -13.03
CA LYS A 231 7.52 10.00 -13.69
C LYS A 231 7.41 11.46 -14.18
N GLU A 232 6.32 11.78 -14.86
CA GLU A 232 6.04 13.14 -15.37
C GLU A 232 5.97 14.16 -14.23
N LEU A 233 5.31 13.83 -13.12
CA LEU A 233 5.21 14.69 -11.93
C LEU A 233 6.60 15.02 -11.36
N VAL A 234 7.47 14.01 -11.20
CA VAL A 234 8.83 14.19 -10.72
C VAL A 234 9.68 14.96 -11.74
N GLU A 235 9.48 14.74 -13.03
CA GLU A 235 10.22 15.44 -14.08
C GLU A 235 9.83 16.92 -14.19
N ALA A 236 8.54 17.23 -14.11
CA ALA A 236 7.99 18.57 -14.26
C ALA A 236 8.17 19.45 -13.01
N ASN A 237 7.99 18.87 -11.83
CA ASN A 237 7.97 19.63 -10.57
C ASN A 237 9.27 19.48 -9.76
N GLY A 238 10.18 18.57 -10.15
CA GLY A 238 11.32 18.18 -9.33
C GLY A 238 10.94 17.36 -8.11
N PHE A 239 11.96 17.02 -7.30
CA PHE A 239 11.78 16.34 -6.01
C PHE A 239 12.70 17.01 -4.97
N PRO A 240 12.23 17.27 -3.72
CA PRO A 240 13.03 17.96 -2.70
C PRO A 240 14.33 17.22 -2.37
N GLN A 241 15.45 17.96 -2.31
CA GLN A 241 16.79 17.40 -2.08
C GLN A 241 17.00 16.95 -0.62
N ASP A 242 16.19 17.46 0.30
CA ASP A 242 16.21 17.12 1.73
C ASP A 242 15.40 15.89 2.06
N LYS A 243 14.73 15.28 1.08
CA LYS A 243 13.89 14.09 1.24
C LYS A 243 14.44 12.87 0.50
N VAL A 244 14.03 11.69 0.95
CA VAL A 244 14.33 10.42 0.29
C VAL A 244 13.13 9.99 -0.55
N LEU A 245 13.35 9.71 -1.83
CA LEU A 245 12.35 9.11 -2.71
C LEU A 245 12.39 7.57 -2.59
N PHE A 246 11.36 6.98 -2.05
CA PHE A 246 11.15 5.53 -2.08
C PHE A 246 10.44 5.18 -3.40
N ALA A 247 11.23 4.81 -4.39
CA ALA A 247 10.75 4.56 -5.75
C ALA A 247 10.19 3.15 -5.90
N GLY A 248 8.88 3.03 -6.04
CA GLY A 248 8.16 1.77 -6.25
C GLY A 248 8.35 1.22 -7.66
N LEU A 249 9.44 0.51 -7.91
CA LEU A 249 9.88 0.01 -9.21
C LEU A 249 9.84 -1.52 -9.34
N VAL A 250 9.68 -2.25 -8.24
CA VAL A 250 9.45 -3.70 -8.26
C VAL A 250 7.96 -3.95 -8.05
N ASN A 251 7.32 -4.62 -9.00
CA ASN A 251 5.86 -4.76 -9.00
C ASN A 251 5.37 -5.68 -7.87
N GLY A 252 4.56 -5.14 -6.94
CA GLY A 252 3.99 -5.87 -5.81
C GLY A 252 2.65 -6.56 -6.09
N LYS A 253 2.10 -6.47 -7.33
CA LYS A 253 0.78 -7.02 -7.68
C LYS A 253 0.79 -8.08 -8.75
N ASN A 254 1.85 -8.18 -9.56
CA ASN A 254 1.97 -9.22 -10.57
C ASN A 254 3.04 -10.24 -10.21
N ILE A 255 3.00 -11.37 -10.89
CA ILE A 255 3.89 -12.52 -10.67
C ILE A 255 5.13 -12.51 -11.58
N TRP A 256 5.33 -11.49 -12.40
CA TRP A 256 6.38 -11.45 -13.39
C TRP A 256 7.69 -10.94 -12.80
N LYS A 257 8.81 -11.48 -13.28
CA LYS A 257 10.14 -10.92 -13.00
C LYS A 257 10.24 -9.47 -13.43
N ASN A 258 11.00 -8.70 -12.68
CA ASN A 258 11.34 -7.32 -13.00
C ASN A 258 12.29 -7.26 -14.21
N ASN A 259 12.07 -6.32 -15.11
CA ASN A 259 13.02 -6.00 -16.18
C ASN A 259 14.07 -5.04 -15.65
N TYR A 260 15.25 -5.56 -15.34
CA TYR A 260 16.33 -4.79 -14.72
C TYR A 260 16.78 -3.62 -15.57
N GLY A 261 16.86 -3.78 -16.89
CA GLY A 261 17.23 -2.69 -17.80
C GLY A 261 16.30 -1.49 -17.65
N LYS A 262 14.97 -1.71 -17.73
CA LYS A 262 13.99 -0.65 -17.58
C LYS A 262 13.99 -0.01 -16.19
N THR A 263 14.19 -0.81 -15.16
CA THR A 263 14.23 -0.31 -13.78
C THR A 263 15.46 0.53 -13.52
N LEU A 264 16.62 0.06 -13.97
CA LEU A 264 17.89 0.80 -13.82
C LEU A 264 17.91 2.10 -14.62
N GLU A 265 17.33 2.13 -15.83
CA GLU A 265 17.15 3.37 -16.60
C GLU A 265 16.37 4.45 -15.82
N VAL A 266 15.33 4.04 -15.08
CA VAL A 266 14.57 4.98 -14.23
C VAL A 266 15.40 5.45 -13.05
N ILE A 267 16.12 4.53 -12.38
CA ILE A 267 17.00 4.85 -11.26
C ILE A 267 18.10 5.84 -11.71
N ASP A 268 18.75 5.57 -12.85
CA ASP A 268 19.80 6.43 -13.41
C ASP A 268 19.26 7.84 -13.72
N ALA A 269 18.07 7.92 -14.31
CA ALA A 269 17.40 9.20 -14.58
C ALA A 269 17.08 9.99 -13.31
N LEU A 270 16.66 9.33 -12.23
CA LEU A 270 16.42 9.96 -10.94
C LEU A 270 17.72 10.41 -10.27
N LYS A 271 18.77 9.56 -10.27
CA LYS A 271 20.10 9.90 -9.74
C LYS A 271 20.75 11.06 -10.50
N ALA A 272 20.57 11.13 -11.82
CA ALA A 272 21.07 12.23 -12.64
C ALA A 272 20.46 13.61 -12.26
N LYS A 273 19.30 13.61 -11.61
CA LYS A 273 18.66 14.80 -11.03
C LYS A 273 19.06 15.06 -9.56
N ASN A 274 20.06 14.36 -9.05
CA ASN A 274 20.50 14.40 -7.64
C ASN A 274 19.40 14.03 -6.64
N ILE A 275 18.45 13.20 -7.02
CA ILE A 275 17.40 12.70 -6.12
C ILE A 275 17.99 11.55 -5.30
N ASN A 276 17.83 11.62 -3.98
CA ASN A 276 18.19 10.52 -3.08
C ASN A 276 17.12 9.41 -3.18
N VAL A 277 17.48 8.29 -3.82
CA VAL A 277 16.56 7.21 -4.18
C VAL A 277 16.79 5.98 -3.31
N VAL A 278 15.72 5.46 -2.75
CA VAL A 278 15.64 4.10 -2.19
C VAL A 278 14.72 3.27 -3.10
N LEU A 279 15.22 2.14 -3.58
CA LEU A 279 14.42 1.21 -4.37
C LEU A 279 13.39 0.52 -3.49
N ASN A 280 12.14 0.47 -3.96
CA ASN A 280 11.03 -0.11 -3.22
C ASN A 280 10.12 -0.95 -4.15
N THR A 281 9.25 -1.77 -3.54
CA THR A 281 8.12 -2.36 -4.24
C THR A 281 7.06 -1.31 -4.53
N SER A 282 6.28 -1.49 -5.60
CA SER A 282 5.21 -0.55 -5.97
C SER A 282 4.07 -0.54 -4.93
N CYS A 283 3.86 -1.65 -4.25
CA CYS A 283 2.95 -1.81 -3.11
C CYS A 283 3.38 -3.03 -2.29
N SER A 284 2.63 -3.36 -1.23
CA SER A 284 2.90 -4.55 -0.40
C SER A 284 2.93 -5.84 -1.20
N LEU A 285 3.89 -6.72 -0.92
CA LEU A 285 3.96 -8.07 -1.48
C LEU A 285 2.86 -9.03 -0.97
N LEU A 286 1.96 -8.54 -0.12
CA LEU A 286 0.73 -9.23 0.26
C LEU A 286 -0.14 -9.64 -0.94
N HIS A 287 -0.01 -8.93 -2.07
CA HIS A 287 -0.83 -9.12 -3.25
C HIS A 287 -0.28 -10.14 -4.27
N VAL A 288 0.87 -10.74 -3.99
CA VAL A 288 1.49 -11.79 -4.81
C VAL A 288 1.61 -13.09 -4.03
N PRO A 289 1.71 -14.26 -4.70
CA PRO A 289 1.97 -15.53 -4.02
C PRO A 289 3.30 -15.49 -3.24
N TYR A 290 3.44 -16.38 -2.26
CA TYR A 290 4.55 -16.33 -1.30
C TYR A 290 5.90 -16.69 -1.93
N THR A 291 6.03 -17.87 -2.57
CA THR A 291 7.29 -18.36 -3.13
C THR A 291 7.10 -19.36 -4.26
N LEU A 292 7.96 -19.32 -5.26
CA LEU A 292 8.00 -20.29 -6.37
C LEU A 292 8.40 -21.71 -5.93
N LYS A 293 9.03 -21.88 -4.80
CA LYS A 293 9.45 -23.19 -4.28
C LYS A 293 8.30 -24.20 -4.16
N ASN A 294 7.06 -23.70 -4.05
CA ASN A 294 5.86 -24.52 -3.94
C ASN A 294 5.24 -24.88 -5.30
N GLU A 295 5.72 -24.29 -6.40
CA GLU A 295 5.16 -24.47 -7.75
C GLU A 295 5.79 -25.66 -8.48
N THR A 296 5.70 -26.82 -7.90
CA THR A 296 6.35 -28.06 -8.41
C THR A 296 5.68 -28.66 -9.65
N LYS A 297 4.49 -28.20 -10.02
CA LYS A 297 3.72 -28.74 -11.15
C LYS A 297 3.78 -27.86 -12.42
N LEU A 298 4.28 -26.65 -12.31
CA LEU A 298 4.41 -25.76 -13.44
C LEU A 298 5.69 -26.06 -14.24
N PRO A 299 5.62 -26.09 -15.59
CA PRO A 299 6.81 -26.23 -16.43
C PRO A 299 7.80 -25.06 -16.21
N GLU A 300 9.09 -25.38 -16.19
CA GLU A 300 10.18 -24.43 -15.98
C GLU A 300 10.13 -23.24 -16.95
N LYS A 301 9.79 -23.48 -18.22
CA LYS A 301 9.63 -22.45 -19.24
C LYS A 301 8.64 -21.31 -18.89
N TYR A 302 7.80 -21.52 -17.87
CA TYR A 302 6.92 -20.48 -17.32
C TYR A 302 7.47 -19.90 -16.04
N THR A 303 7.93 -20.80 -15.12
CA THR A 303 8.39 -20.37 -13.79
C THR A 303 9.67 -19.56 -13.83
N GLU A 304 10.52 -19.74 -14.86
CA GLU A 304 11.71 -18.90 -15.08
C GLU A 304 11.38 -17.42 -15.28
N HIS A 305 10.15 -17.08 -15.70
CA HIS A 305 9.66 -15.71 -15.88
C HIS A 305 8.93 -15.16 -14.66
N PHE A 306 8.73 -15.95 -13.62
CA PHE A 306 7.97 -15.55 -12.43
C PHE A 306 8.87 -15.08 -11.30
N ALA A 307 8.34 -14.14 -10.52
CA ALA A 307 8.88 -13.71 -9.24
C ALA A 307 7.71 -13.48 -8.28
N PHE A 308 7.64 -14.31 -7.22
CA PHE A 308 6.68 -14.18 -6.13
C PHE A 308 7.29 -13.34 -5.00
N ALA A 309 6.71 -13.31 -3.81
CA ALA A 309 7.16 -12.40 -2.77
C ALA A 309 8.64 -12.62 -2.39
N GLU A 310 9.07 -13.86 -2.15
CA GLU A 310 10.48 -14.15 -1.81
C GLU A 310 11.44 -13.79 -2.95
N GLU A 311 11.07 -14.10 -4.20
CA GLU A 311 11.89 -13.82 -5.36
C GLU A 311 11.97 -12.31 -5.63
N LYS A 312 10.90 -11.54 -5.36
CA LYS A 312 10.92 -10.06 -5.48
C LYS A 312 11.81 -9.38 -4.43
N LEU A 313 11.97 -9.98 -3.25
CA LEU A 313 12.97 -9.51 -2.29
C LEU A 313 14.39 -9.67 -2.83
N GLN A 314 14.67 -10.76 -3.54
CA GLN A 314 15.96 -10.96 -4.21
C GLN A 314 16.17 -9.96 -5.34
N GLU A 315 15.15 -9.72 -6.16
CA GLU A 315 15.19 -8.67 -7.21
C GLU A 315 15.55 -7.28 -6.62
N LEU A 316 14.97 -6.92 -5.48
CA LEU A 316 15.32 -5.66 -4.79
C LEU A 316 16.79 -5.63 -4.39
N ALA A 317 17.30 -6.71 -3.82
CA ALA A 317 18.71 -6.80 -3.39
C ALA A 317 19.69 -6.79 -4.56
N GLU A 318 19.36 -7.45 -5.67
CA GLU A 318 20.16 -7.46 -6.89
C GLU A 318 20.16 -6.08 -7.56
N LEU A 319 18.98 -5.49 -7.74
CA LEU A 319 18.85 -4.15 -8.33
C LEU A 319 19.57 -3.08 -7.50
N LYS A 320 19.54 -3.19 -6.16
CA LYS A 320 20.32 -2.29 -5.29
C LYS A 320 21.81 -2.37 -5.60
N LYS A 321 22.36 -3.58 -5.75
CA LYS A 321 23.79 -3.76 -6.09
C LYS A 321 24.10 -3.22 -7.48
N LEU A 322 23.24 -3.53 -8.46
CA LEU A 322 23.41 -3.07 -9.84
C LEU A 322 23.34 -1.56 -9.97
N ALA A 323 22.48 -0.90 -9.20
CA ALA A 323 22.32 0.56 -9.24
C ALA A 323 23.57 1.34 -8.78
N ASP A 324 24.52 0.70 -8.10
CA ASP A 324 25.72 1.34 -7.55
C ASP A 324 27.00 1.01 -8.34
N VAL A 325 26.88 0.23 -9.42
CA VAL A 325 28.03 -0.19 -10.27
C VAL A 325 27.74 0.04 -11.76
N ASP A 326 28.77 -0.09 -12.61
CA ASP A 326 28.52 -0.23 -14.05
C ASP A 326 27.97 -1.64 -14.34
N TYR A 327 26.65 -1.73 -14.37
CA TYR A 327 25.92 -2.99 -14.42
C TYR A 327 25.91 -3.67 -15.78
N LYS A 328 26.33 -2.99 -16.87
CA LYS A 328 26.16 -3.51 -18.24
C LYS A 328 26.88 -4.82 -18.50
N LEU A 329 27.89 -5.15 -17.73
CA LEU A 329 28.67 -6.39 -17.82
C LEU A 329 28.42 -7.33 -16.63
N ASP A 330 27.52 -6.97 -15.72
CA ASP A 330 27.19 -7.80 -14.56
C ASP A 330 26.39 -9.04 -14.99
N THR A 331 26.71 -10.19 -14.41
CA THR A 331 26.09 -11.47 -14.75
C THR A 331 24.58 -11.45 -14.53
N ALA A 332 24.10 -10.94 -13.39
CA ALA A 332 22.66 -10.89 -13.08
C ALA A 332 21.90 -10.00 -14.08
N PHE A 333 22.52 -8.88 -14.49
CA PHE A 333 21.95 -8.02 -15.51
C PHE A 333 21.88 -8.70 -16.88
N LEU A 334 22.95 -9.39 -17.30
CA LEU A 334 23.01 -10.10 -18.59
C LEU A 334 22.04 -11.28 -18.64
N GLU A 335 21.92 -12.04 -17.56
CA GLU A 335 20.95 -13.14 -17.43
C GLU A 335 19.50 -12.62 -17.52
N ASN A 336 19.19 -11.56 -16.79
CA ASN A 336 17.88 -10.91 -16.85
C ASN A 336 17.57 -10.39 -18.28
N THR A 337 18.54 -9.73 -18.92
CA THR A 337 18.39 -9.24 -20.30
C THR A 337 18.15 -10.39 -21.28
N SER A 338 18.90 -11.48 -21.17
CA SER A 338 18.72 -12.68 -21.98
C SER A 338 17.34 -13.30 -21.82
N LEU A 339 16.86 -13.39 -20.59
CA LEU A 339 15.52 -13.90 -20.29
C LEU A 339 14.42 -13.08 -20.97
N PHE A 340 14.54 -11.75 -20.97
CA PHE A 340 13.58 -10.88 -21.65
C PHE A 340 13.70 -10.92 -23.17
N ALA A 341 14.89 -11.14 -23.71
CA ALA A 341 15.12 -11.29 -25.16
C ALA A 341 14.54 -12.59 -25.71
N THR A 342 14.52 -13.65 -24.91
CA THR A 342 14.00 -14.98 -25.31
C THR A 342 12.54 -15.20 -24.94
N ARG A 343 11.89 -14.20 -24.35
CA ARG A 343 10.47 -14.28 -23.96
C ARG A 343 9.60 -14.63 -25.17
N PRO A 344 8.75 -15.67 -25.07
CA PRO A 344 7.84 -16.02 -26.16
C PRO A 344 6.98 -14.83 -26.60
N ASP A 345 6.92 -14.61 -27.90
CA ASP A 345 6.01 -13.60 -28.46
C ASP A 345 4.56 -14.10 -28.34
N CYS A 346 3.82 -13.55 -27.39
CA CYS A 346 2.43 -13.87 -27.15
C CYS A 346 1.47 -12.94 -27.91
N ARG A 347 1.95 -12.14 -28.88
CA ARG A 347 1.10 -11.25 -29.64
C ARG A 347 0.15 -12.06 -30.52
N ASN A 348 -1.12 -11.70 -30.46
CA ASN A 348 -2.17 -12.23 -31.32
C ASN A 348 -2.56 -11.14 -32.33
N ASN A 349 -2.30 -11.36 -33.61
CA ASN A 349 -2.53 -10.36 -34.67
C ASN A 349 -4.01 -9.92 -34.70
N ALA A 350 -4.96 -10.85 -34.58
CA ALA A 350 -6.38 -10.51 -34.59
C ALA A 350 -6.77 -9.61 -33.38
N VAL A 351 -6.13 -9.81 -32.23
CA VAL A 351 -6.31 -8.91 -31.06
C VAL A 351 -5.70 -7.54 -31.35
N GLN A 352 -4.49 -7.49 -31.93
CA GLN A 352 -3.84 -6.22 -32.30
C GLN A 352 -4.65 -5.41 -33.29
N GLU A 353 -5.16 -6.06 -34.32
CA GLU A 353 -6.04 -5.44 -35.34
C GLU A 353 -7.31 -4.89 -34.67
N ARG A 354 -7.94 -5.66 -33.78
CA ARG A 354 -9.12 -5.21 -33.04
C ARG A 354 -8.83 -4.03 -32.14
N VAL A 355 -7.70 -4.04 -31.41
CA VAL A 355 -7.26 -2.93 -30.56
C VAL A 355 -6.98 -1.69 -31.40
N ALA A 356 -6.30 -1.83 -32.55
CA ALA A 356 -6.02 -0.72 -33.47
C ALA A 356 -7.29 -0.13 -34.10
N ALA A 357 -8.36 -0.91 -34.20
CA ALA A 357 -9.64 -0.46 -34.72
C ALA A 357 -10.53 0.27 -33.73
N ILE A 358 -10.17 0.30 -32.44
CA ILE A 358 -10.92 1.01 -31.39
C ILE A 358 -10.85 2.52 -31.66
N ARG A 359 -12.00 3.18 -31.65
CA ARG A 359 -12.17 4.62 -31.87
C ARG A 359 -12.74 5.29 -30.63
N GLU A 360 -12.68 6.61 -30.59
CA GLU A 360 -13.24 7.41 -29.49
C GLU A 360 -14.73 7.14 -29.26
N GLU A 361 -15.48 6.90 -30.35
CA GLU A 361 -16.91 6.55 -30.26
C GLU A 361 -17.19 5.26 -29.51
N ASP A 362 -16.25 4.29 -29.50
CA ASP A 362 -16.38 3.02 -28.78
C ASP A 362 -16.35 3.20 -27.25
N PHE A 363 -15.82 4.32 -26.77
CA PHE A 363 -15.84 4.69 -25.35
C PHE A 363 -17.13 5.45 -24.97
N THR A 364 -17.96 5.82 -25.95
CA THR A 364 -19.20 6.53 -25.68
C THR A 364 -20.27 5.57 -25.17
N ARG A 365 -20.74 5.81 -23.96
CA ARG A 365 -21.75 4.99 -23.32
C ARG A 365 -23.14 5.60 -23.53
N LEU A 366 -24.10 4.78 -23.97
CA LEU A 366 -25.51 5.20 -23.99
C LEU A 366 -25.95 5.70 -22.62
N PRO A 367 -26.58 6.90 -22.52
CA PRO A 367 -26.86 7.54 -21.22
C PRO A 367 -27.91 6.78 -20.40
N VAL A 368 -28.92 6.17 -21.06
CA VAL A 368 -30.03 5.52 -20.36
C VAL A 368 -29.71 4.08 -19.97
N PHE A 369 -29.74 3.81 -18.67
CA PHE A 369 -29.40 2.46 -18.16
C PHE A 369 -30.28 1.35 -18.75
N LYS A 370 -31.60 1.53 -18.81
CA LYS A 370 -32.54 0.52 -19.32
C LYS A 370 -32.26 0.13 -20.79
N GLU A 371 -31.86 1.09 -21.61
CA GLU A 371 -31.48 0.84 -22.99
C GLU A 371 -30.20 0.02 -23.09
N ARG A 372 -29.16 0.38 -22.31
CA ARG A 372 -27.93 -0.40 -22.20
C ARG A 372 -28.18 -1.82 -21.74
N GLU A 373 -29.01 -1.98 -20.70
CA GLU A 373 -29.35 -3.29 -20.16
C GLU A 373 -30.05 -4.17 -21.19
N ALA A 374 -31.00 -3.62 -21.96
CA ALA A 374 -31.71 -4.36 -23.00
C ALA A 374 -30.79 -4.81 -24.14
N ILE A 375 -29.87 -3.92 -24.59
CA ILE A 375 -28.88 -4.24 -25.62
C ILE A 375 -27.93 -5.32 -25.11
N GLN A 376 -27.35 -5.16 -23.91
CA GLN A 376 -26.39 -6.10 -23.34
C GLN A 376 -27.02 -7.50 -23.11
N LYS A 377 -28.26 -7.54 -22.62
CA LYS A 377 -28.99 -8.82 -22.47
C LYS A 377 -29.16 -9.53 -23.81
N LYS A 378 -29.46 -8.79 -24.86
CA LYS A 378 -29.62 -9.34 -26.22
C LYS A 378 -28.28 -9.78 -26.82
N GLU A 379 -27.26 -8.92 -26.76
CA GLU A 379 -25.96 -9.18 -27.40
C GLU A 379 -25.18 -10.32 -26.70
N PHE A 380 -25.24 -10.38 -25.39
CA PHE A 380 -24.47 -11.36 -24.61
C PHE A 380 -25.32 -12.55 -24.15
N ALA A 381 -26.57 -12.65 -24.61
CA ALA A 381 -27.51 -13.70 -24.21
C ALA A 381 -27.56 -13.90 -22.68
N LEU A 382 -27.57 -12.79 -21.92
CA LEU A 382 -27.56 -12.83 -20.46
C LEU A 382 -28.87 -13.40 -19.92
N PRO A 383 -28.82 -14.23 -18.86
CA PRO A 383 -30.03 -14.75 -18.26
C PRO A 383 -30.88 -13.62 -17.65
N VAL A 384 -32.19 -13.80 -17.73
CA VAL A 384 -33.15 -12.93 -17.03
C VAL A 384 -33.31 -13.48 -15.62
N PHE A 385 -32.95 -12.68 -14.63
CA PHE A 385 -33.17 -12.96 -13.20
C PHE A 385 -34.40 -12.23 -12.73
#